data_8c27d8b701e827fe34a83d53a602fece
#
_entry.id   8c27d8b701e827fe34a83d53a602fece
#
_cell.length_a   1.000
_cell.length_b   1.000
_cell.length_c   1.000
_cell.angle_alpha   90.00
_cell.angle_beta   90.00
_cell.angle_gamma   90.00
#
_symmetry.space_group_name_H-M   'P 1'
#
loop_
_entity.id
_entity.type
_entity.pdbx_description
1 polymer ?
#
loop_
_entity_poly.entity_id
_entity_poly.type
_entity_poly.pdbx_seq_one_letter_code
_entity_poly.pdbx_strand_id
1 'polypeptide(L)'
;ALAMPSAMVATTVALAACGGGDGPPVRIGIPKGSTLASIGDSLVARGILGNARWFRLRGRMQGVDRRLKPGVYEFAPGNSTAAILDRLARGDAVQFKITLPEGATLFDLARRTESVLAIPADTLLRVARDSALRREFGIPGATVEGWLRPVTFTFTGLGGAREVLESFLDARRAHWPTDWKARADAADLDQADVISLASIIEAEAMRAAE
;
A
#
# COMPACT_ATOMS: atom_id res chain seq x y z
N ALA A 1 16.15 -10.86 80.91
CA ALA A 1 16.36 -9.81 79.95
C ALA A 1 16.46 -10.41 78.57
N LEU A 2 15.40 -10.38 77.80
CA LEU A 2 15.36 -10.78 76.40
C LEU A 2 15.21 -9.51 75.53
N ALA A 3 16.24 -9.23 74.74
CA ALA A 3 16.21 -8.17 73.72
C ALA A 3 15.53 -8.72 72.44
N MET A 4 14.49 -8.07 71.96
CA MET A 4 13.92 -8.29 70.65
C MET A 4 14.59 -7.40 69.64
N PRO A 5 14.97 -7.90 68.43
CA PRO A 5 15.43 -7.04 67.36
C PRO A 5 14.27 -6.43 66.58
N SER A 6 14.28 -5.11 66.41
CA SER A 6 13.39 -4.35 65.50
C SER A 6 13.62 -4.77 64.05
N ALA A 7 12.59 -5.33 63.41
CA ALA A 7 12.58 -5.60 62.00
C ALA A 7 12.28 -4.31 61.24
N MET A 8 13.30 -3.83 60.51
CA MET A 8 13.21 -2.69 59.59
C MET A 8 12.54 -3.16 58.26
N VAL A 9 11.28 -2.79 58.09
CA VAL A 9 10.55 -3.06 56.82
C VAL A 9 11.04 -2.09 55.78
N ALA A 10 11.90 -2.56 54.88
CA ALA A 10 12.30 -1.83 53.70
C ALA A 10 11.18 -1.86 52.67
N THR A 11 10.44 -0.75 52.58
CA THR A 11 9.45 -0.55 51.54
C THR A 11 10.18 -0.31 50.20
N THR A 12 10.33 -1.35 49.41
CA THR A 12 10.79 -1.24 48.02
C THR A 12 9.69 -0.58 47.19
N VAL A 13 9.85 0.68 46.89
CA VAL A 13 9.10 1.39 45.85
C VAL A 13 9.57 0.82 44.53
N ALA A 14 8.77 -0.08 43.95
CA ALA A 14 8.94 -0.51 42.58
C ALA A 14 8.63 0.70 41.68
N LEU A 15 9.67 1.36 41.14
CA LEU A 15 9.52 2.22 39.98
C LEU A 15 8.98 1.31 38.87
N ALA A 16 7.68 1.44 38.54
CA ALA A 16 7.12 0.92 37.33
C ALA A 16 7.84 1.60 36.17
N ALA A 17 8.84 0.93 35.59
CA ALA A 17 9.47 1.30 34.35
C ALA A 17 8.35 1.44 33.32
N CYS A 18 8.21 2.62 32.72
CA CYS A 18 7.31 2.89 31.62
C CYS A 18 7.56 1.84 30.53
N GLY A 19 6.61 0.91 30.40
CA GLY A 19 6.75 -0.28 29.59
C GLY A 19 6.87 0.03 28.13
N GLY A 20 7.90 -0.49 27.51
CA GLY A 20 7.83 -0.89 26.13
C GLY A 20 6.80 -2.03 26.05
N GLY A 21 5.68 -1.79 25.39
CA GLY A 21 4.63 -2.82 25.31
C GLY A 21 5.15 -3.99 24.47
N ASP A 22 5.19 -5.17 25.06
CA ASP A 22 5.47 -6.43 24.39
C ASP A 22 4.25 -6.88 23.56
N GLY A 23 4.05 -6.29 22.40
CA GLY A 23 2.96 -6.66 21.51
C GLY A 23 3.37 -6.59 20.05
N PRO A 24 2.68 -7.30 19.16
CA PRO A 24 2.98 -7.22 17.74
C PRO A 24 2.74 -5.79 17.23
N PRO A 25 3.48 -5.36 16.20
CA PRO A 25 3.26 -4.08 15.57
C PRO A 25 1.82 -3.95 15.03
N VAL A 26 1.23 -2.77 15.22
CA VAL A 26 -0.14 -2.48 14.78
C VAL A 26 -0.11 -1.62 13.52
N ARG A 27 -0.82 -2.05 12.48
CA ARG A 27 -0.97 -1.30 11.23
C ARG A 27 -2.14 -0.34 11.29
N ILE A 28 -1.89 0.91 10.86
CA ILE A 28 -2.90 1.97 10.79
C ILE A 28 -2.85 2.59 9.40
N GLY A 29 -3.99 2.57 8.70
CA GLY A 29 -4.18 3.31 7.46
C GLY A 29 -4.47 4.78 7.75
N ILE A 30 -3.73 5.67 7.11
CA ILE A 30 -3.91 7.13 7.18
C ILE A 30 -4.30 7.64 5.79
N PRO A 31 -5.59 7.82 5.51
CA PRO A 31 -6.07 8.33 4.24
C PRO A 31 -5.59 9.76 3.95
N LYS A 32 -5.60 10.14 2.68
CA LYS A 32 -5.35 11.54 2.26
C LYS A 32 -6.38 12.47 2.91
N GLY A 33 -5.91 13.57 3.47
CA GLY A 33 -6.77 14.53 4.17
C GLY A 33 -7.01 14.22 5.66
N SER A 34 -6.40 13.17 6.21
CA SER A 34 -6.46 12.89 7.65
C SER A 34 -5.89 14.05 8.46
N THR A 35 -6.48 14.30 9.62
CA THR A 35 -6.02 15.33 10.56
C THR A 35 -5.21 14.71 11.70
N LEU A 36 -4.35 15.51 12.37
CA LEU A 36 -3.70 15.06 13.61
C LEU A 36 -4.70 14.63 14.68
N ALA A 37 -5.93 15.15 14.66
CA ALA A 37 -6.97 14.76 15.59
C ALA A 37 -7.44 13.33 15.31
N SER A 38 -7.88 13.04 14.08
CA SER A 38 -8.36 11.72 13.70
C SER A 38 -7.27 10.63 13.84
N ILE A 39 -6.02 10.98 13.49
CA ILE A 39 -4.87 10.08 13.65
C ILE A 39 -4.61 9.80 15.13
N GLY A 40 -4.57 10.85 15.98
CA GLY A 40 -4.34 10.70 17.41
C GLY A 40 -5.40 9.84 18.10
N ASP A 41 -6.68 10.05 17.75
CA ASP A 41 -7.77 9.27 18.29
C ASP A 41 -7.69 7.79 17.83
N SER A 42 -7.33 7.53 16.58
CA SER A 42 -7.10 6.17 16.07
C SER A 42 -5.91 5.48 16.74
N LEU A 43 -4.84 6.20 17.03
CA LEU A 43 -3.66 5.66 17.73
C LEU A 43 -3.96 5.31 19.18
N VAL A 44 -4.78 6.13 19.86
CA VAL A 44 -5.24 5.85 21.24
C VAL A 44 -6.18 4.65 21.25
N ALA A 45 -7.17 4.59 20.34
CA ALA A 45 -8.11 3.49 20.25
C ALA A 45 -7.42 2.12 20.03
N ARG A 46 -6.21 2.14 19.44
CA ARG A 46 -5.40 0.92 19.21
C ARG A 46 -4.29 0.71 20.24
N GLY A 47 -4.29 1.49 21.31
CA GLY A 47 -3.32 1.33 22.41
C GLY A 47 -1.88 1.75 22.09
N ILE A 48 -1.66 2.44 20.98
CA ILE A 48 -0.31 2.90 20.56
C ILE A 48 0.09 4.18 21.30
N LEU A 49 -0.88 5.06 21.57
CA LEU A 49 -0.71 6.29 22.33
C LEU A 49 -1.56 6.29 23.60
N GLY A 50 -1.00 6.76 24.68
CA GLY A 50 -1.77 6.99 25.91
C GLY A 50 -2.60 8.28 25.89
N ASN A 51 -2.20 9.29 25.10
CA ASN A 51 -2.84 10.61 25.14
C ASN A 51 -2.81 11.33 23.77
N ALA A 52 -4.00 11.44 23.15
CA ALA A 52 -4.17 12.13 21.86
C ALA A 52 -3.96 13.65 21.95
N ARG A 53 -4.24 14.27 23.11
CA ARG A 53 -4.09 15.73 23.26
C ARG A 53 -2.62 16.15 23.15
N TRP A 54 -1.73 15.41 23.81
CA TRP A 54 -0.30 15.66 23.75
C TRP A 54 0.26 15.43 22.34
N PHE A 55 -0.16 14.37 21.67
CA PHE A 55 0.19 14.10 20.29
C PHE A 55 -0.21 15.25 19.35
N ARG A 56 -1.45 15.74 19.46
CA ARG A 56 -1.95 16.86 18.64
C ARG A 56 -1.18 18.15 18.90
N LEU A 57 -0.95 18.50 20.18
CA LEU A 57 -0.21 19.70 20.55
C LEU A 57 1.21 19.68 19.95
N ARG A 58 1.93 18.59 20.18
CA ARG A 58 3.30 18.44 19.69
C ARG A 58 3.37 18.43 18.16
N GLY A 59 2.44 17.74 17.51
CA GLY A 59 2.36 17.70 16.04
C GLY A 59 2.13 19.05 15.41
N ARG A 60 1.28 19.90 16.01
CA ARG A 60 1.06 21.29 15.57
C ARG A 60 2.31 22.15 15.78
N MET A 61 2.94 22.07 16.94
CA MET A 61 4.17 22.82 17.22
C MET A 61 5.30 22.50 16.23
N GLN A 62 5.36 21.26 15.74
CA GLN A 62 6.36 20.79 14.77
C GLN A 62 5.91 20.98 13.31
N GLY A 63 4.69 21.50 13.05
CA GLY A 63 4.14 21.67 11.70
C GLY A 63 3.94 20.36 10.94
N VAL A 64 3.74 19.25 11.66
CA VAL A 64 3.53 17.91 11.06
C VAL A 64 2.20 17.84 10.34
N ASP A 65 1.20 18.61 10.77
CA ASP A 65 -0.13 18.72 10.14
C ASP A 65 -0.08 19.03 8.64
N ARG A 66 0.92 19.82 8.22
CA ARG A 66 1.13 20.22 6.82
C ARG A 66 1.98 19.24 6.02
N ARG A 67 2.63 18.28 6.69
CA ARG A 67 3.56 17.32 6.09
C ARG A 67 3.08 15.88 6.21
N LEU A 68 1.87 15.67 6.69
CA LEU A 68 1.27 14.35 6.79
C LEU A 68 1.21 13.69 5.42
N LYS A 69 1.77 12.50 5.30
CA LYS A 69 1.69 11.69 4.09
C LYS A 69 0.72 10.53 4.29
N PRO A 70 -0.17 10.28 3.31
CA PRO A 70 -1.08 9.13 3.38
C PRO A 70 -0.30 7.82 3.24
N GLY A 71 -0.82 6.75 3.83
CA GLY A 71 -0.19 5.43 3.75
C GLY A 71 -0.61 4.54 4.91
N VAL A 72 -0.25 3.27 4.85
CA VAL A 72 -0.34 2.34 5.96
C VAL A 72 0.95 2.42 6.77
N TYR A 73 0.83 2.78 8.03
CA TYR A 73 1.96 2.85 8.96
C TYR A 73 1.90 1.70 9.94
N GLU A 74 3.05 1.21 10.33
CA GLU A 74 3.19 0.16 11.32
C GLU A 74 3.90 0.73 12.55
N PHE A 75 3.24 0.66 13.71
CA PHE A 75 3.77 1.16 14.97
C PHE A 75 3.85 0.03 15.98
N ALA A 76 5.01 -0.12 16.61
CA ALA A 76 5.15 -1.01 17.75
C ALA A 76 4.51 -0.38 19.01
N PRO A 77 3.93 -1.18 19.91
CA PRO A 77 3.54 -0.71 21.23
C PRO A 77 4.73 -0.06 21.93
N GLY A 78 4.51 1.08 22.59
CA GLY A 78 5.58 1.83 23.25
C GLY A 78 6.37 2.81 22.36
N ASN A 79 6.04 2.96 21.07
CA ASN A 79 6.60 4.02 20.26
C ASN A 79 6.35 5.39 20.89
N SER A 80 7.38 6.22 21.03
CA SER A 80 7.23 7.56 21.56
C SER A 80 6.41 8.45 20.61
N THR A 81 5.66 9.40 21.15
CA THR A 81 4.92 10.41 20.36
C THR A 81 5.82 11.10 19.34
N ALA A 82 7.09 11.38 19.69
CA ALA A 82 8.04 12.00 18.79
C ALA A 82 8.36 11.10 17.59
N ALA A 83 8.65 9.83 17.83
CA ALA A 83 8.96 8.87 16.78
C ALA A 83 7.78 8.66 15.82
N ILE A 84 6.57 8.61 16.35
CA ILE A 84 5.34 8.51 15.54
C ILE A 84 5.19 9.74 14.63
N LEU A 85 5.28 10.95 15.19
CA LEU A 85 5.16 12.20 14.43
C LEU A 85 6.24 12.32 13.34
N ASP A 86 7.46 11.92 13.64
CA ASP A 86 8.58 11.95 12.71
C ASP A 86 8.37 10.98 11.54
N ARG A 87 7.94 9.74 11.79
CA ARG A 87 7.58 8.79 10.73
C ARG A 87 6.46 9.29 9.84
N LEU A 88 5.41 9.90 10.42
CA LEU A 88 4.30 10.50 9.68
C LEU A 88 4.76 11.66 8.79
N ALA A 89 5.65 12.51 9.29
CA ALA A 89 6.19 13.65 8.55
C ALA A 89 7.13 13.23 7.41
N ARG A 90 7.96 12.18 7.62
CA ARG A 90 8.82 11.62 6.57
C ARG A 90 8.03 10.82 5.55
N GLY A 91 6.91 10.23 5.95
CA GLY A 91 6.11 9.34 5.11
C GLY A 91 6.70 7.93 5.06
N ASP A 92 7.28 7.47 6.19
CA ASP A 92 7.82 6.10 6.34
C ASP A 92 6.67 5.09 6.46
N ALA A 93 5.80 5.05 5.45
CA ALA A 93 4.71 4.10 5.34
C ALA A 93 5.22 2.73 4.86
N VAL A 94 4.47 1.70 5.21
CA VAL A 94 4.71 0.35 4.67
C VAL A 94 4.53 0.39 3.16
N GLN A 95 5.47 -0.19 2.45
CA GLN A 95 5.45 -0.27 0.99
C GLN A 95 5.01 -1.66 0.55
N PHE A 96 3.98 -1.71 -0.26
CA PHE A 96 3.43 -2.93 -0.84
C PHE A 96 3.85 -3.03 -2.29
N LYS A 97 4.74 -3.97 -2.62
CA LYS A 97 5.23 -4.15 -3.99
C LYS A 97 4.44 -5.24 -4.70
N ILE A 98 3.92 -4.91 -5.87
CA ILE A 98 3.27 -5.87 -6.77
C ILE A 98 4.05 -5.87 -8.07
N THR A 99 4.58 -7.04 -8.43
CA THR A 99 5.30 -7.27 -9.69
C THR A 99 4.41 -8.10 -10.61
N LEU A 100 4.20 -7.63 -11.83
CA LEU A 100 3.63 -8.39 -12.92
C LEU A 100 4.79 -8.79 -13.85
N PRO A 101 5.23 -10.05 -13.88
CA PRO A 101 6.27 -10.50 -14.79
C PRO A 101 5.74 -10.64 -16.22
N GLU A 102 6.64 -10.77 -17.18
CA GLU A 102 6.29 -11.12 -18.56
C GLU A 102 5.54 -12.47 -18.61
N GLY A 103 4.58 -12.58 -19.52
CA GLY A 103 3.72 -13.76 -19.64
C GLY A 103 2.69 -13.96 -18.53
N ALA A 104 2.65 -13.09 -17.52
CA ALA A 104 1.66 -13.20 -16.45
C ALA A 104 0.28 -12.71 -16.91
N THR A 105 -0.74 -13.40 -16.44
CA THR A 105 -2.14 -13.13 -16.73
C THR A 105 -2.76 -12.12 -15.75
N LEU A 106 -3.94 -11.61 -16.09
CA LEU A 106 -4.77 -10.82 -15.16
C LEU A 106 -5.11 -11.61 -13.88
N PHE A 107 -5.26 -12.94 -13.99
CA PHE A 107 -5.51 -13.80 -12.83
C PHE A 107 -4.30 -13.84 -11.88
N ASP A 108 -3.09 -13.86 -12.43
CA ASP A 108 -1.86 -13.80 -11.62
C ASP A 108 -1.74 -12.45 -10.92
N LEU A 109 -2.07 -11.34 -11.59
CA LEU A 109 -2.15 -10.02 -10.95
C LEU A 109 -3.18 -10.01 -9.82
N ALA A 110 -4.37 -10.59 -10.03
CA ALA A 110 -5.42 -10.65 -9.02
C ALA A 110 -4.98 -11.40 -7.77
N ARG A 111 -4.36 -12.57 -7.93
CA ARG A 111 -3.81 -13.36 -6.82
C ARG A 111 -2.69 -12.63 -6.07
N ARG A 112 -1.78 -11.98 -6.80
CA ARG A 112 -0.70 -11.17 -6.18
C ARG A 112 -1.26 -9.99 -5.40
N THR A 113 -2.27 -9.32 -5.97
CA THR A 113 -2.96 -8.20 -5.30
C THR A 113 -3.63 -8.66 -4.00
N GLU A 114 -4.29 -9.81 -4.01
CA GLU A 114 -4.90 -10.39 -2.82
C GLU A 114 -3.85 -10.72 -1.75
N SER A 115 -2.75 -11.36 -2.14
CA SER A 115 -1.69 -11.74 -1.18
C SER A 115 -0.96 -10.54 -0.57
N VAL A 116 -0.80 -9.45 -1.33
CA VAL A 116 0.02 -8.29 -0.92
C VAL A 116 -0.83 -7.19 -0.27
N LEU A 117 -2.01 -6.87 -0.83
CA LEU A 117 -2.88 -5.78 -0.40
C LEU A 117 -4.13 -6.26 0.35
N ALA A 118 -4.35 -7.57 0.45
CA ALA A 118 -5.57 -8.17 0.99
C ALA A 118 -6.86 -7.72 0.26
N ILE A 119 -6.75 -7.34 -1.02
CA ILE A 119 -7.88 -7.04 -1.89
C ILE A 119 -8.29 -8.36 -2.55
N PRO A 120 -9.53 -8.87 -2.35
CA PRO A 120 -9.95 -10.14 -2.91
C PRO A 120 -9.75 -10.21 -4.44
N ALA A 121 -9.21 -11.32 -4.94
CA ALA A 121 -8.93 -11.53 -6.35
C ALA A 121 -10.17 -11.28 -7.23
N ASP A 122 -11.33 -11.77 -6.80
CA ASP A 122 -12.60 -11.56 -7.50
C ASP A 122 -12.98 -10.08 -7.62
N THR A 123 -12.59 -9.25 -6.64
CA THR A 123 -12.84 -7.81 -6.70
C THR A 123 -12.01 -7.18 -7.81
N LEU A 124 -10.74 -7.55 -7.95
CA LEU A 124 -9.89 -7.05 -9.03
C LEU A 124 -10.39 -7.55 -10.40
N LEU A 125 -10.74 -8.82 -10.52
CA LEU A 125 -11.27 -9.40 -11.75
C LEU A 125 -12.61 -8.77 -12.17
N ARG A 126 -13.46 -8.37 -11.22
CA ARG A 126 -14.71 -7.64 -11.49
C ARG A 126 -14.41 -6.23 -12.01
N VAL A 127 -13.47 -5.50 -11.38
CA VAL A 127 -13.08 -4.16 -11.84
C VAL A 127 -12.42 -4.23 -13.22
N ALA A 128 -11.66 -5.27 -13.51
CA ALA A 128 -11.04 -5.49 -14.82
C ALA A 128 -12.05 -5.66 -15.97
N ARG A 129 -13.29 -6.02 -15.64
CA ARG A 129 -14.43 -6.13 -16.58
C ARG A 129 -15.31 -4.88 -16.60
N ASP A 130 -15.02 -3.88 -15.77
CA ASP A 130 -15.81 -2.65 -15.71
C ASP A 130 -15.73 -1.89 -17.04
N SER A 131 -16.89 -1.65 -17.65
CA SER A 131 -16.99 -0.94 -18.93
C SER A 131 -16.55 0.52 -18.83
N ALA A 132 -16.65 1.16 -17.65
CA ALA A 132 -16.20 2.53 -17.45
C ALA A 132 -14.66 2.60 -17.47
N LEU A 133 -13.99 1.69 -16.76
CA LEU A 133 -12.53 1.60 -16.78
C LEU A 133 -12.02 1.31 -18.21
N ARG A 134 -12.62 0.34 -18.90
CA ARG A 134 -12.18 -0.01 -20.25
C ARG A 134 -12.35 1.14 -21.25
N ARG A 135 -13.47 1.86 -21.19
CA ARG A 135 -13.70 3.05 -22.04
C ARG A 135 -12.70 4.17 -21.76
N GLU A 136 -12.36 4.40 -20.49
CA GLU A 136 -11.37 5.40 -20.09
C GLU A 136 -10.00 5.15 -20.70
N PHE A 137 -9.62 3.87 -20.84
CA PHE A 137 -8.35 3.45 -21.42
C PHE A 137 -8.44 3.06 -22.91
N GLY A 138 -9.61 3.22 -23.53
CA GLY A 138 -9.82 2.87 -24.95
C GLY A 138 -9.69 1.38 -25.25
N ILE A 139 -10.00 0.52 -24.27
CA ILE A 139 -9.82 -0.93 -24.35
C ILE A 139 -11.07 -1.57 -24.96
N PRO A 140 -11.00 -2.18 -26.15
CA PRO A 140 -12.07 -2.98 -26.72
C PRO A 140 -12.17 -4.32 -25.99
N GLY A 141 -13.28 -5.03 -26.21
CA GLY A 141 -13.48 -6.36 -25.64
C GLY A 141 -14.03 -6.35 -24.21
N ALA A 142 -13.98 -7.50 -23.51
CA ALA A 142 -14.69 -7.75 -22.27
C ALA A 142 -13.89 -7.49 -21.01
N THR A 143 -12.57 -7.37 -21.11
CA THR A 143 -11.63 -7.28 -19.97
C THR A 143 -10.37 -6.51 -20.35
N VAL A 144 -9.58 -6.14 -19.35
CA VAL A 144 -8.24 -5.51 -19.53
C VAL A 144 -7.11 -6.54 -19.73
N GLU A 145 -7.41 -7.82 -19.93
CA GLU A 145 -6.41 -8.85 -20.23
C GLU A 145 -5.60 -8.46 -21.48
N GLY A 146 -4.29 -8.68 -21.45
CA GLY A 146 -3.35 -8.29 -22.51
C GLY A 146 -2.99 -6.80 -22.53
N TRP A 147 -3.71 -5.94 -21.78
CA TRP A 147 -3.47 -4.50 -21.74
C TRP A 147 -2.61 -4.04 -20.57
N LEU A 148 -2.16 -4.96 -19.74
CA LEU A 148 -1.33 -4.67 -18.58
C LEU A 148 0.15 -4.76 -18.95
N ARG A 149 0.96 -3.81 -18.48
CA ARG A 149 2.40 -3.84 -18.71
C ARG A 149 3.12 -4.67 -17.66
N PRO A 150 4.07 -5.57 -18.01
CA PRO A 150 4.92 -6.25 -17.03
C PRO A 150 5.87 -5.24 -16.38
N VAL A 151 5.61 -4.93 -15.10
CA VAL A 151 6.36 -3.94 -14.32
C VAL A 151 6.10 -4.14 -12.83
N THR A 152 6.93 -3.54 -11.97
CA THR A 152 6.74 -3.51 -10.52
C THR A 152 6.22 -2.16 -10.07
N PHE A 153 5.11 -2.15 -9.34
CA PHE A 153 4.60 -0.98 -8.65
C PHE A 153 4.70 -1.10 -7.14
N THR A 154 4.82 0.08 -6.50
CA THR A 154 4.78 0.20 -5.04
C THR A 154 3.53 0.97 -4.64
N PHE A 155 2.69 0.35 -3.81
CA PHE A 155 1.42 0.90 -3.34
C PHE A 155 1.50 1.29 -1.87
N THR A 156 0.66 2.25 -1.47
CA THR A 156 0.55 2.69 -0.07
C THR A 156 -0.35 1.79 0.77
N GLY A 157 -1.06 0.85 0.15
CA GLY A 157 -2.02 -0.03 0.82
C GLY A 157 -3.35 0.61 1.19
N LEU A 158 -3.61 1.82 0.72
CA LEU A 158 -4.88 2.55 0.96
C LEU A 158 -5.83 2.51 -0.23
N GLY A 159 -5.31 2.22 -1.41
CA GLY A 159 -6.07 2.15 -2.64
C GLY A 159 -6.84 0.83 -2.80
N GLY A 160 -7.74 0.83 -3.78
CA GLY A 160 -8.53 -0.35 -4.14
C GLY A 160 -8.04 -1.02 -5.42
N ALA A 161 -8.77 -2.06 -5.84
CA ALA A 161 -8.49 -2.81 -7.07
C ALA A 161 -8.41 -1.92 -8.32
N ARG A 162 -9.19 -0.82 -8.37
CA ARG A 162 -9.16 0.13 -9.48
C ARG A 162 -7.81 0.84 -9.58
N GLU A 163 -7.27 1.35 -8.46
CA GLU A 163 -5.95 2.00 -8.45
C GLU A 163 -4.84 1.06 -8.92
N VAL A 164 -4.91 -0.21 -8.53
CA VAL A 164 -3.95 -1.22 -8.98
C VAL A 164 -4.01 -1.36 -10.50
N LEU A 165 -5.19 -1.58 -11.07
CA LEU A 165 -5.35 -1.72 -12.52
C LEU A 165 -4.95 -0.46 -13.29
N GLU A 166 -5.38 0.73 -12.83
CA GLU A 166 -5.02 2.01 -13.43
C GLU A 166 -3.51 2.20 -13.49
N SER A 167 -2.77 1.83 -12.43
CA SER A 167 -1.31 1.94 -12.41
C SER A 167 -0.65 1.14 -13.55
N PHE A 168 -1.09 -0.11 -13.77
CA PHE A 168 -0.54 -0.96 -14.83
C PHE A 168 -0.97 -0.50 -16.22
N LEU A 169 -2.21 -0.02 -16.38
CA LEU A 169 -2.74 0.52 -17.64
C LEU A 169 -2.07 1.85 -18.01
N ASP A 170 -1.87 2.75 -17.05
CA ASP A 170 -1.15 4.01 -17.25
C ASP A 170 0.31 3.78 -17.64
N ALA A 171 0.99 2.81 -17.01
CA ALA A 171 2.35 2.46 -17.38
C ALA A 171 2.44 1.97 -18.83
N ARG A 172 1.43 1.23 -19.30
CA ARG A 172 1.35 0.83 -20.69
C ARG A 172 1.13 2.04 -21.59
N ARG A 173 0.13 2.88 -21.28
CA ARG A 173 -0.19 4.09 -22.08
C ARG A 173 1.03 5.01 -22.21
N ALA A 174 1.76 5.21 -21.13
CA ALA A 174 2.97 6.05 -21.11
C ALA A 174 4.15 5.45 -21.91
N HIS A 175 4.18 4.13 -22.08
CA HIS A 175 5.27 3.44 -22.78
C HIS A 175 4.95 3.07 -24.24
N TRP A 176 3.76 3.41 -24.70
CA TRP A 176 3.38 3.15 -26.08
C TRP A 176 4.19 4.01 -27.04
N PRO A 177 4.86 3.45 -28.06
CA PRO A 177 5.66 4.25 -29.01
C PRO A 177 4.80 5.29 -29.71
N THR A 178 5.32 6.49 -29.93
CA THR A 178 4.57 7.60 -30.53
C THR A 178 4.21 7.35 -32.00
N ASP A 179 5.00 6.54 -32.70
CA ASP A 179 4.83 6.17 -34.10
C ASP A 179 4.04 4.88 -34.32
N TRP A 180 3.60 4.23 -33.24
CA TRP A 180 2.94 2.92 -33.33
C TRP A 180 1.71 2.96 -34.25
N LYS A 181 0.92 4.03 -34.16
CA LYS A 181 -0.30 4.16 -34.94
C LYS A 181 -0.01 4.15 -36.44
N ALA A 182 0.97 4.96 -36.89
CA ALA A 182 1.36 4.99 -38.29
C ALA A 182 1.88 3.64 -38.81
N ARG A 183 2.60 2.91 -37.93
CA ARG A 183 3.10 1.57 -38.27
C ARG A 183 2.00 0.52 -38.32
N ALA A 184 1.04 0.59 -37.40
CA ALA A 184 -0.11 -0.30 -37.37
C ALA A 184 -1.05 -0.03 -38.56
N ASP A 185 -1.38 1.24 -38.83
CA ASP A 185 -2.18 1.65 -40.00
C ASP A 185 -1.54 1.17 -41.31
N ALA A 186 -0.21 1.23 -41.45
CA ALA A 186 0.51 0.71 -42.63
C ALA A 186 0.41 -0.81 -42.80
N ALA A 187 0.11 -1.54 -41.71
CA ALA A 187 -0.10 -2.98 -41.69
C ALA A 187 -1.59 -3.38 -41.66
N ASP A 188 -2.50 -2.41 -41.77
CA ASP A 188 -3.96 -2.59 -41.65
C ASP A 188 -4.36 -3.25 -40.30
N LEU A 189 -3.69 -2.84 -39.21
CA LEU A 189 -3.91 -3.35 -37.86
C LEU A 189 -4.42 -2.24 -36.94
N ASP A 190 -5.39 -2.55 -36.11
CA ASP A 190 -5.76 -1.69 -34.99
C ASP A 190 -4.92 -1.98 -33.73
N GLN A 191 -5.17 -1.22 -32.65
CA GLN A 191 -4.41 -1.39 -31.42
C GLN A 191 -4.66 -2.75 -30.76
N ALA A 192 -5.85 -3.32 -30.85
CA ALA A 192 -6.17 -4.62 -30.29
C ALA A 192 -5.50 -5.74 -31.09
N ASP A 193 -5.40 -5.59 -32.41
CA ASP A 193 -4.69 -6.53 -33.27
C ASP A 193 -3.20 -6.58 -32.94
N VAL A 194 -2.58 -5.39 -32.77
CA VAL A 194 -1.16 -5.29 -32.37
C VAL A 194 -0.92 -5.99 -31.03
N ILE A 195 -1.81 -5.82 -30.05
CA ILE A 195 -1.70 -6.45 -28.74
C ILE A 195 -1.89 -7.96 -28.85
N SER A 196 -2.89 -8.40 -29.61
CA SER A 196 -3.16 -9.81 -29.83
C SER A 196 -1.96 -10.51 -30.49
N LEU A 197 -1.38 -9.88 -31.51
CA LEU A 197 -0.18 -10.38 -32.17
C LEU A 197 1.02 -10.42 -31.21
N ALA A 198 1.23 -9.37 -30.41
CA ALA A 198 2.29 -9.34 -29.42
C ALA A 198 2.15 -10.46 -28.38
N SER A 199 0.92 -10.74 -27.93
CA SER A 199 0.64 -11.84 -26.97
C SER A 199 0.93 -13.22 -27.55
N ILE A 200 0.65 -13.42 -28.85
CA ILE A 200 1.00 -14.67 -29.55
C ILE A 200 2.52 -14.83 -29.65
N ILE A 201 3.23 -13.76 -30.06
CA ILE A 201 4.69 -13.77 -30.16
C ILE A 201 5.35 -14.05 -28.79
N GLU A 202 4.84 -13.43 -27.73
CA GLU A 202 5.32 -13.66 -26.36
C GLU A 202 5.14 -15.12 -25.93
N ALA A 203 3.98 -15.71 -26.18
CA ALA A 203 3.70 -17.10 -25.85
C ALA A 203 4.61 -18.09 -26.62
N GLU A 204 4.88 -17.82 -27.91
CA GLU A 204 5.78 -18.66 -28.69
C GLU A 204 7.24 -18.49 -28.26
N ALA A 205 7.67 -17.28 -27.91
CA ALA A 205 9.03 -17.03 -27.42
C ALA A 205 9.30 -17.72 -26.09
N MET A 206 8.31 -17.77 -25.21
CA MET A 206 8.42 -18.49 -23.93
C MET A 206 8.56 -20.00 -24.12
N ARG A 207 7.81 -20.60 -25.06
CA ARG A 207 7.93 -22.02 -25.38
C ARG A 207 9.27 -22.40 -26.00
N ALA A 208 9.86 -21.49 -26.78
CA ALA A 208 11.16 -21.72 -27.39
C ALA A 208 12.34 -21.60 -26.40
N ALA A 209 12.11 -21.04 -25.21
CA ALA A 209 13.10 -20.88 -24.14
C ALA A 209 13.09 -22.03 -23.12
N GLU A 210 12.09 -22.93 -23.17
CA GLU A 210 12.01 -24.18 -22.40
C GLU A 210 12.73 -25.34 -23.10
#